data_da423d849aadf4effcd9a3787126dce4
#
_entry.id   da423d849aadf4effcd9a3787126dce4
#
_cell.length_a   1.000
_cell.length_b   1.000
_cell.length_c   1.000
_cell.angle_alpha   90.00
_cell.angle_beta   90.00
_cell.angle_gamma   90.00
#
_symmetry.space_group_name_H-M   'P 1'
#
loop_
_entity.id
_entity.type
_entity.pdbx_description
1 polymer ?
#
loop_
_entity_poly.entity_id
_entity_poly.type
_entity_poly.pdbx_seq_one_letter_code
_entity_poly.pdbx_strand_id
1 'polypeptide(L)'
;MSTIFVSLQSLEQLLKIGKPVGSVKNLVCFEAFSEEDSKKAAEIGWKVWKYAELFTEEGSVDPYPTITYDDIYTFSYTSGTTGNPKGVMISHGNVVSVTACLDYTDGLEKICEKDIHLSYLPLAHVLTDHYARVPIERRINRLL
;
A
#
# COMPACT_ATOMS: atom_id res chain seq x y z
N MET A 1 -11.40 -8.08 -2.28
CA MET A 1 -10.64 -7.53 -1.14
C MET A 1 -11.56 -7.52 0.07
N SER A 2 -11.16 -8.15 1.17
CA SER A 2 -11.99 -8.27 2.39
C SER A 2 -11.49 -7.41 3.56
N THR A 3 -10.26 -6.92 3.47
CA THR A 3 -9.58 -6.12 4.52
C THR A 3 -8.99 -4.88 3.91
N ILE A 4 -9.16 -3.72 4.55
CA ILE A 4 -8.52 -2.46 4.19
C ILE A 4 -7.88 -1.83 5.42
N PHE A 5 -6.76 -1.15 5.20
CA PHE A 5 -6.05 -0.37 6.21
C PHE A 5 -6.47 1.09 6.07
N VAL A 6 -6.76 1.74 7.18
CA VAL A 6 -7.34 3.09 7.20
C VAL A 6 -6.71 3.94 8.29
N SER A 7 -6.64 5.26 8.05
CA SER A 7 -6.41 6.24 9.12
C SER A 7 -7.69 6.43 9.93
N LEU A 8 -7.58 7.01 11.14
CA LEU A 8 -8.75 7.36 11.96
C LEU A 8 -9.72 8.26 11.20
N GLN A 9 -9.21 9.26 10.49
CA GLN A 9 -10.03 10.15 9.67
C GLN A 9 -10.81 9.39 8.59
N SER A 10 -10.17 8.43 7.93
CA SER A 10 -10.82 7.60 6.91
C SER A 10 -11.85 6.65 7.53
N LEU A 11 -11.58 6.10 8.72
CA LEU A 11 -12.53 5.29 9.47
C LEU A 11 -13.79 6.09 9.76
N GLU A 12 -13.67 7.30 10.31
CA GLU A 12 -14.81 8.18 10.60
C GLU A 12 -15.65 8.50 9.35
N GLN A 13 -14.98 8.73 8.21
CA GLN A 13 -15.67 8.95 6.93
C GLN A 13 -16.45 7.72 6.48
N LEU A 14 -15.86 6.53 6.59
CA LEU A 14 -16.52 5.28 6.25
C LEU A 14 -17.74 5.03 7.16
N LEU A 15 -17.61 5.27 8.46
CA LEU A 15 -18.72 5.15 9.40
C LEU A 15 -19.88 6.11 9.08
N LYS A 16 -19.59 7.32 8.59
CA LYS A 16 -20.62 8.27 8.12
C LYS A 16 -21.37 7.81 6.89
N ILE A 17 -20.74 7.00 6.02
CA ILE A 17 -21.41 6.41 4.86
C ILE A 17 -22.50 5.42 5.32
N GLY A 18 -22.31 4.75 6.44
CA GLY A 18 -23.33 3.95 7.12
C GLY A 18 -23.81 2.70 6.36
N LYS A 19 -23.05 2.23 5.38
CA LYS A 19 -23.38 1.03 4.59
C LYS A 19 -22.14 0.26 4.17
N PRO A 20 -22.24 -1.06 3.99
CA PRO A 20 -21.12 -1.88 3.54
C PRO A 20 -20.55 -1.41 2.19
N VAL A 21 -19.24 -1.49 2.04
CA VAL A 21 -18.53 -1.17 0.81
C VAL A 21 -18.00 -2.46 0.18
N GLY A 22 -18.62 -2.89 -0.90
CA GLY A 22 -18.23 -4.10 -1.63
C GLY A 22 -18.16 -5.33 -0.72
N SER A 23 -17.04 -6.06 -0.79
CA SER A 23 -16.76 -7.28 0.01
C SER A 23 -15.94 -7.01 1.26
N VAL A 24 -15.75 -5.75 1.66
CA VAL A 24 -14.98 -5.37 2.85
C VAL A 24 -15.68 -5.84 4.11
N LYS A 25 -14.94 -6.56 4.96
CA LYS A 25 -15.40 -7.06 6.26
C LYS A 25 -14.54 -6.58 7.41
N ASN A 26 -13.26 -6.29 7.14
CA ASN A 26 -12.30 -5.89 8.15
C ASN A 26 -11.71 -4.52 7.83
N LEU A 27 -11.66 -3.67 8.84
CA LEU A 27 -10.97 -2.39 8.81
C LEU A 27 -9.83 -2.44 9.82
N VAL A 28 -8.62 -2.16 9.38
CA VAL A 28 -7.44 -2.07 10.26
C VAL A 28 -7.08 -0.60 10.41
N CYS A 29 -7.31 -0.03 11.58
CA CYS A 29 -6.99 1.36 11.85
C CYS A 29 -5.57 1.49 12.42
N PHE A 30 -4.80 2.43 11.87
CA PHE A 30 -3.43 2.68 12.33
C PHE A 30 -3.41 3.38 13.69
N GLU A 31 -4.38 4.25 13.95
CA GLU A 31 -4.50 5.01 15.19
C GLU A 31 -5.52 4.39 16.12
N ALA A 32 -5.52 4.86 17.38
CA ALA A 32 -6.52 4.47 18.35
C ALA A 32 -7.89 5.02 17.95
N PHE A 33 -8.93 4.21 18.11
CA PHE A 33 -10.31 4.55 17.86
C PHE A 33 -11.16 4.22 19.10
N SER A 34 -12.37 4.79 19.18
CA SER A 34 -13.28 4.61 20.32
C SER A 34 -14.06 3.30 20.26
N GLU A 35 -14.59 2.87 21.42
CA GLU A 35 -15.54 1.74 21.46
C GLU A 35 -16.83 2.05 20.69
N GLU A 36 -17.22 3.32 20.64
CA GLU A 36 -18.39 3.75 19.88
C GLU A 36 -18.19 3.54 18.38
N ASP A 37 -17.00 3.85 17.86
CA ASP A 37 -16.67 3.60 16.45
C ASP A 37 -16.70 2.11 16.14
N SER A 38 -16.21 1.28 17.05
CA SER A 38 -16.26 -0.18 16.90
C SER A 38 -17.70 -0.70 16.87
N LYS A 39 -18.60 -0.17 17.70
CA LYS A 39 -20.02 -0.54 17.70
C LYS A 39 -20.70 -0.11 16.40
N LYS A 40 -20.50 1.14 15.96
CA LYS A 40 -21.02 1.64 14.69
C LYS A 40 -20.55 0.80 13.49
N ALA A 41 -19.28 0.40 13.49
CA ALA A 41 -18.74 -0.47 12.44
C ALA A 41 -19.42 -1.85 12.44
N ALA A 42 -19.65 -2.42 13.62
CA ALA A 42 -20.31 -3.72 13.76
C ALA A 42 -21.78 -3.69 13.26
N GLU A 43 -22.50 -2.60 13.47
CA GLU A 43 -23.86 -2.38 12.96
C GLU A 43 -23.89 -2.36 11.42
N ILE A 44 -22.82 -1.89 10.78
CA ILE A 44 -22.65 -1.88 9.33
C ILE A 44 -22.20 -3.26 8.79
N GLY A 45 -21.73 -4.14 9.68
CA GLY A 45 -21.18 -5.45 9.33
C GLY A 45 -19.66 -5.47 9.14
N TRP A 46 -18.95 -4.48 9.69
CA TRP A 46 -17.50 -4.43 9.70
C TRP A 46 -16.93 -4.78 11.06
N LYS A 47 -15.76 -5.42 11.06
CA LYS A 47 -14.91 -5.60 12.25
C LYS A 47 -13.74 -4.63 12.14
N VAL A 48 -13.54 -3.82 13.17
CA VAL A 48 -12.39 -2.90 13.26
C VAL A 48 -11.33 -3.52 14.16
N TRP A 49 -10.08 -3.44 13.69
CA TRP A 49 -8.90 -3.93 14.37
C TRP A 49 -7.92 -2.78 14.58
N LYS A 50 -7.23 -2.77 15.70
CA LYS A 50 -6.09 -1.87 15.88
C LYS A 50 -4.87 -2.45 15.19
N TYR A 51 -4.16 -1.64 14.43
CA TYR A 51 -2.95 -2.09 13.75
C TYR A 51 -1.94 -2.73 14.70
N ALA A 52 -1.73 -2.13 15.89
CA ALA A 52 -0.82 -2.65 16.91
C ALA A 52 -1.18 -4.07 17.43
N GLU A 53 -2.47 -4.44 17.38
CA GLU A 53 -2.94 -5.77 17.85
C GLU A 53 -2.66 -6.88 16.82
N LEU A 54 -2.24 -6.54 15.60
CA LEU A 54 -1.89 -7.53 14.57
C LEU A 54 -0.48 -8.09 14.73
N PHE A 55 0.36 -7.44 15.53
CA PHE A 55 1.72 -7.91 15.81
C PHE A 55 1.67 -8.91 16.96
N THR A 56 1.60 -10.18 16.61
CA THR A 56 1.74 -11.29 17.57
C THR A 56 3.11 -11.92 17.39
N GLU A 57 3.80 -12.22 18.50
CA GLU A 57 5.13 -12.85 18.48
C GLU A 57 5.09 -14.30 17.98
N GLU A 58 3.91 -14.91 17.99
CA GLU A 58 3.69 -16.31 17.58
C GLU A 58 2.70 -16.36 16.41
N GLY A 59 3.22 -16.41 15.20
CA GLY A 59 2.43 -16.66 14.01
C GLY A 59 3.17 -17.59 13.05
N SER A 60 2.53 -18.67 12.63
CA SER A 60 2.98 -19.37 11.43
C SER A 60 2.68 -18.49 10.23
N VAL A 61 3.70 -18.20 9.45
CA VAL A 61 3.52 -17.54 8.17
C VAL A 61 3.15 -18.62 7.16
N ASP A 62 1.96 -18.50 6.57
CA ASP A 62 1.60 -19.37 5.46
C ASP A 62 2.61 -19.20 4.32
N PRO A 63 2.92 -20.26 3.57
CA PRO A 63 3.78 -20.13 2.40
C PRO A 63 3.28 -19.06 1.45
N TYR A 64 4.17 -18.21 0.96
CA TYR A 64 3.79 -17.23 -0.05
C TYR A 64 3.23 -17.94 -1.29
N PRO A 65 2.14 -17.44 -1.87
CA PRO A 65 1.62 -17.99 -3.13
C PRO A 65 2.67 -17.82 -4.23
N THR A 66 2.65 -18.72 -5.20
CA THR A 66 3.45 -18.56 -6.41
C THR A 66 2.94 -17.33 -7.16
N ILE A 67 3.82 -16.37 -7.37
CA ILE A 67 3.52 -15.11 -8.08
C ILE A 67 4.06 -15.24 -9.50
N THR A 68 3.24 -14.87 -10.46
CA THR A 68 3.60 -14.84 -11.88
C THR A 68 3.76 -13.39 -12.38
N TYR A 69 4.33 -13.25 -13.57
CA TYR A 69 4.53 -11.94 -14.22
C TYR A 69 3.23 -11.16 -14.45
N ASP A 70 2.14 -11.87 -14.72
CA ASP A 70 0.83 -11.29 -15.05
C ASP A 70 -0.01 -10.97 -13.81
N ASP A 71 0.39 -11.44 -12.63
CA ASP A 71 -0.33 -11.14 -11.40
C ASP A 71 -0.28 -9.64 -11.09
N ILE A 72 -1.43 -9.13 -10.65
CA ILE A 72 -1.55 -7.71 -10.31
C ILE A 72 -0.85 -7.46 -8.97
N TYR A 73 0.16 -6.61 -9.05
CA TYR A 73 0.94 -6.16 -7.93
C TYR A 73 0.23 -5.04 -7.14
N THR A 74 -0.29 -4.03 -7.83
CA THR A 74 -0.97 -2.90 -7.20
C THR A 74 -1.88 -2.15 -8.18
N PHE A 75 -2.75 -1.32 -7.62
CA PHE A 75 -3.54 -0.34 -8.36
C PHE A 75 -3.03 1.06 -8.03
N SER A 76 -2.56 1.79 -9.03
CA SER A 76 -2.19 3.20 -8.89
C SER A 76 -3.29 4.09 -9.45
N TYR A 77 -3.85 4.94 -8.59
CA TYR A 77 -4.92 5.85 -9.00
C TYR A 77 -4.36 7.16 -9.54
N THR A 78 -4.85 7.57 -10.70
CA THR A 78 -4.55 8.88 -11.30
C THR A 78 -5.74 9.82 -11.11
N SER A 79 -5.48 11.12 -10.99
CA SER A 79 -6.53 12.14 -10.82
C SER A 79 -7.50 12.24 -12.00
N GLY A 80 -7.15 11.66 -13.15
CA GLY A 80 -7.97 11.66 -14.36
C GLY A 80 -8.33 13.08 -14.87
N THR A 81 -8.21 13.32 -16.15
CA THR A 81 -8.64 14.59 -16.78
C THR A 81 -10.16 14.80 -16.75
N THR A 82 -10.92 13.74 -16.49
CA THR A 82 -12.40 13.73 -16.47
C THR A 82 -13.00 13.81 -15.05
N GLY A 83 -12.19 14.11 -14.04
CA GLY A 83 -12.62 14.31 -12.65
C GLY A 83 -12.76 13.05 -11.81
N ASN A 84 -13.01 11.88 -12.37
CA ASN A 84 -13.04 10.62 -11.63
C ASN A 84 -11.68 9.94 -11.64
N PRO A 85 -11.14 9.53 -10.47
CA PRO A 85 -9.89 8.77 -10.40
C PRO A 85 -9.98 7.47 -11.21
N LYS A 86 -8.93 7.19 -11.99
CA LYS A 86 -8.80 5.94 -12.74
C LYS A 86 -7.73 5.08 -12.12
N GLY A 87 -8.07 3.83 -11.78
CA GLY A 87 -7.12 2.85 -11.27
C GLY A 87 -6.35 2.18 -12.41
N VAL A 88 -5.04 2.36 -12.43
CA VAL A 88 -4.14 1.65 -13.35
C VAL A 88 -3.68 0.38 -12.67
N MET A 89 -3.91 -0.76 -13.31
CA MET A 89 -3.42 -2.07 -12.86
C MET A 89 -1.94 -2.21 -13.21
N ILE A 90 -1.10 -2.41 -12.22
CA ILE A 90 0.34 -2.62 -12.38
C ILE A 90 0.63 -4.07 -12.02
N SER A 91 1.17 -4.84 -12.97
CA SER A 91 1.57 -6.23 -12.73
C SER A 91 2.96 -6.33 -12.11
N HIS A 92 3.28 -7.49 -11.53
CA HIS A 92 4.64 -7.80 -11.08
C HIS A 92 5.65 -7.68 -12.23
N GLY A 93 5.27 -8.08 -13.44
CA GLY A 93 6.08 -7.93 -14.63
C GLY A 93 6.42 -6.47 -14.97
N ASN A 94 5.46 -5.56 -14.82
CA ASN A 94 5.73 -4.13 -15.03
C ASN A 94 6.79 -3.62 -14.06
N VAL A 95 6.68 -3.96 -12.78
CA VAL A 95 7.64 -3.53 -11.74
C VAL A 95 9.04 -4.07 -12.03
N VAL A 96 9.15 -5.36 -12.31
CA VAL A 96 10.44 -6.01 -12.61
C VAL A 96 11.07 -5.41 -13.86
N SER A 97 10.27 -5.17 -14.92
CA SER A 97 10.78 -4.59 -16.17
C SER A 97 11.36 -3.19 -15.99
N VAL A 98 10.67 -2.34 -15.20
CA VAL A 98 11.17 -0.97 -14.94
C VAL A 98 12.42 -1.01 -14.07
N THR A 99 12.47 -1.88 -13.05
CA THR A 99 13.67 -2.05 -12.21
C THR A 99 14.87 -2.53 -13.05
N ALA A 100 14.66 -3.53 -13.89
CA ALA A 100 15.69 -4.03 -14.78
C ALA A 100 16.16 -2.94 -15.76
N CYS A 101 15.25 -2.12 -16.29
CA CYS A 101 15.62 -1.02 -17.18
C CYS A 101 16.62 -0.05 -16.53
N LEU A 102 16.43 0.29 -15.27
CA LEU A 102 17.36 1.15 -14.51
C LEU A 102 18.73 0.52 -14.31
N ASP A 103 18.78 -0.80 -14.10
CA ASP A 103 20.04 -1.52 -13.89
C ASP A 103 20.85 -1.72 -15.18
N TYR A 104 20.17 -1.79 -16.33
CA TYR A 104 20.79 -2.13 -17.64
C TYR A 104 20.88 -0.95 -18.61
N THR A 105 20.43 0.26 -18.22
CA THR A 105 20.57 1.43 -19.09
C THR A 105 22.01 1.95 -19.05
N ASP A 106 22.67 1.90 -20.19
CA ASP A 106 24.02 2.44 -20.34
C ASP A 106 24.04 3.96 -20.09
N GLY A 107 25.04 4.41 -19.34
CA GLY A 107 25.23 5.83 -19.01
C GLY A 107 24.46 6.32 -17.78
N LEU A 108 23.66 5.48 -17.13
CA LEU A 108 23.14 5.78 -15.79
C LEU A 108 24.12 5.27 -14.73
N GLU A 109 24.47 6.14 -13.80
CA GLU A 109 25.21 5.72 -12.61
C GLU A 109 24.34 4.75 -11.80
N LYS A 110 24.92 3.63 -11.40
CA LYS A 110 24.18 2.65 -10.58
C LYS A 110 23.90 3.24 -9.21
N ILE A 111 22.63 3.22 -8.82
CA ILE A 111 22.20 3.63 -7.48
C ILE A 111 22.94 2.78 -6.44
N CYS A 112 23.56 3.42 -5.46
CA CYS A 112 24.30 2.76 -4.40
C CYS A 112 23.85 3.22 -3.00
N GLU A 113 24.36 2.56 -1.97
CA GLU A 113 24.02 2.84 -0.58
C GLU A 113 24.43 4.25 -0.09
N LYS A 114 25.28 4.96 -0.84
CA LYS A 114 25.73 6.32 -0.52
C LYS A 114 24.86 7.39 -1.15
N ASP A 115 23.95 7.01 -2.03
CA ASP A 115 23.10 7.96 -2.71
C ASP A 115 22.02 8.51 -1.77
N ILE A 116 21.67 9.76 -2.00
CA ILE A 116 20.62 10.45 -1.26
C ILE A 116 19.43 10.61 -2.21
N HIS A 117 18.28 10.08 -1.81
CA HIS A 117 17.04 10.22 -2.55
C HIS A 117 16.11 11.23 -1.87
N LEU A 118 15.68 12.25 -2.64
CA LEU A 118 14.67 13.18 -2.18
C LEU A 118 13.27 12.63 -2.44
N SER A 119 12.64 12.10 -1.40
CA SER A 119 11.28 11.56 -1.47
C SER A 119 10.23 12.66 -1.27
N TYR A 120 9.97 13.46 -2.29
CA TYR A 120 9.00 14.57 -2.25
C TYR A 120 7.59 14.17 -2.71
N LEU A 121 7.45 13.02 -3.32
CA LEU A 121 6.16 12.51 -3.77
C LEU A 121 5.55 11.56 -2.73
N PRO A 122 4.21 11.52 -2.59
CA PRO A 122 3.56 10.52 -1.75
C PRO A 122 3.93 9.10 -2.19
N LEU A 123 4.02 8.17 -1.23
CA LEU A 123 4.35 6.77 -1.51
C LEU A 123 3.37 6.08 -2.48
N ALA A 124 2.13 6.55 -2.53
CA ALA A 124 1.13 6.10 -3.50
C ALA A 124 1.41 6.52 -4.95
N HIS A 125 2.40 7.41 -5.16
CA HIS A 125 2.82 7.78 -6.51
C HIS A 125 3.75 6.72 -7.07
N VAL A 126 3.49 6.25 -8.30
CA VAL A 126 4.21 5.15 -8.94
C VAL A 126 5.75 5.31 -8.94
N LEU A 127 6.25 6.53 -9.11
CA LEU A 127 7.70 6.79 -9.07
C LEU A 127 8.28 6.56 -7.68
N THR A 128 7.60 7.02 -6.62
CA THR A 128 8.07 6.82 -5.25
C THR A 128 8.03 5.35 -4.86
N ASP A 129 6.97 4.65 -5.24
CA ASP A 129 6.84 3.21 -5.02
C ASP A 129 7.98 2.44 -5.70
N HIS A 130 8.36 2.85 -6.92
CA HIS A 130 9.46 2.26 -7.65
C HIS A 130 10.81 2.45 -6.93
N TYR A 131 11.15 3.68 -6.50
CA TYR A 131 12.41 3.95 -5.80
C TYR A 131 12.46 3.30 -4.41
N ALA A 132 11.35 3.19 -3.71
CA ALA A 132 11.28 2.51 -2.42
C ALA A 132 11.56 1.00 -2.50
N ARG A 133 11.52 0.42 -3.71
CA ARG A 133 11.67 -1.01 -3.98
C ARG A 133 13.00 -1.42 -4.58
N VAL A 134 13.87 -0.47 -4.88
CA VAL A 134 15.27 -0.80 -5.20
C VAL A 134 15.79 -1.70 -4.08
N PRO A 135 16.33 -2.90 -4.37
CA PRO A 135 16.56 -3.95 -3.38
C PRO A 135 17.22 -3.45 -2.09
N ILE A 136 16.70 -3.92 -0.96
CA ILE A 136 17.12 -3.57 0.41
C ILE A 136 18.64 -3.77 0.63
N GLU A 137 19.28 -4.57 -0.21
CA GLU A 137 20.74 -4.72 -0.25
C GLU A 137 21.48 -3.41 -0.63
N ARG A 138 20.77 -2.47 -1.26
CA ARG A 138 21.25 -1.11 -1.55
C ARG A 138 20.42 -0.13 -0.74
N ARG A 139 20.67 -0.05 0.56
CA ARG A 139 19.96 0.85 1.47
C ARG A 139 20.22 2.29 1.08
N ILE A 140 19.21 2.95 0.54
CA ILE A 140 19.16 4.41 0.49
C ILE A 140 18.96 4.89 1.94
N ASN A 141 20.03 5.33 2.56
CA ASN A 141 20.09 5.50 4.01
C ASN A 141 19.69 6.89 4.51
N ARG A 142 19.01 7.74 3.72
CA ARG A 142 18.45 8.98 4.28
C ARG A 142 17.26 9.48 3.48
N LEU A 143 16.14 9.48 4.16
CA LEU A 143 15.04 10.40 3.92
C LEU A 143 15.44 11.75 4.51
N LEU A 144 15.49 12.78 3.70
CA LEU A 144 15.53 14.15 4.18
C LEU A 144 14.10 14.68 4.29
#